data_d860f675508c62e4e510c08b3d89ee6e
#
_entry.id   d860f675508c62e4e510c08b3d89ee6e
#
_cell.length_a   1.000
_cell.length_b   1.000
_cell.length_c   1.000
_cell.angle_alpha   90.00
_cell.angle_beta   90.00
_cell.angle_gamma   90.00
#
_symmetry.space_group_name_H-M   'P 1'
#
loop_
_entity.id
_entity.type
_entity.pdbx_description
1 polymer ?
#
loop_
_entity_poly.entity_id
_entity_poly.type
_entity_poly.pdbx_seq_one_letter_code
_entity_poly.pdbx_strand_id
1 'polypeptide(L)'
;MFVIAAEKRFYPYLLCWDIECFFSNDHLPQTANGKLEYQARHNLASVSVTSNVPDFDEPFTVISEGDEQKLMETTLQRMVDCSKQASSLLMKEYYPYLKRIDEEITIRSKSEMDALMSICGDDEEQLQRFLSRQKTHPLQKLKSKLMSWLTSLPCFSFNGGKYDMVCCKQYIVSFINRNVEGGVAFVVKNGLKYKVISSKALTFLDVLSYLPGNTSYARYLKSFGVDEEKFFFPYEAFNSLDFLKLDTLPPHSAYYSSLKQANISVADYERCQEVWTREGFKDMADYLRYYNSMDVIGMLKGLKIQKGYFMEMGLCLSKDAISLPGLASKYLFGTMPPNTFFSLYKSDPEFYDQIRSAVRGGISMIFNRYQEAGVTKIREDE
;
A
#
# COMPACT_ATOMS: atom_id res chain seq x y z
N MET A 1 -24.63 13.86 20.84
CA MET A 1 -23.93 13.93 19.54
C MET A 1 -22.43 13.85 19.80
N PHE A 2 -21.74 12.86 19.24
CA PHE A 2 -20.28 12.74 19.39
C PHE A 2 -19.62 13.63 18.35
N VAL A 3 -18.97 14.69 18.77
CA VAL A 3 -18.19 15.57 17.89
C VAL A 3 -16.71 15.29 18.15
N ILE A 4 -16.04 14.70 17.16
CA ILE A 4 -14.58 14.55 17.16
C ILE A 4 -13.99 15.87 16.61
N ALA A 5 -12.97 16.40 17.26
CA ALA A 5 -12.26 17.59 16.79
C ALA A 5 -11.79 17.41 15.34
N ALA A 6 -11.79 18.46 14.54
CA ALA A 6 -11.57 18.37 13.09
C ALA A 6 -10.23 17.73 12.76
N GLU A 7 -9.17 18.08 13.48
CA GLU A 7 -7.82 17.54 13.32
C GLU A 7 -7.73 16.03 13.63
N LYS A 8 -8.60 15.52 14.53
CA LYS A 8 -8.66 14.09 14.89
C LYS A 8 -9.42 13.21 13.88
N ARG A 9 -9.92 13.77 12.80
CA ARG A 9 -10.59 12.99 11.74
C ARG A 9 -9.63 12.31 10.80
N PHE A 10 -8.34 12.71 10.83
CA PHE A 10 -7.33 12.23 9.91
C PHE A 10 -6.36 11.29 10.61
N TYR A 11 -6.12 10.13 10.03
CA TYR A 11 -5.17 9.17 10.58
C TYR A 11 -3.75 9.74 10.50
N PRO A 12 -3.02 9.85 11.62
CA PRO A 12 -1.76 10.59 11.62
C PRO A 12 -0.59 9.81 11.03
N TYR A 13 -0.57 8.48 11.18
CA TYR A 13 0.60 7.67 10.91
C TYR A 13 0.62 7.06 9.51
N LEU A 14 1.82 6.94 8.95
CA LEU A 14 2.12 6.33 7.66
C LEU A 14 3.38 5.48 7.81
N LEU A 15 3.43 4.34 7.15
CA LEU A 15 4.62 3.54 6.99
C LEU A 15 4.91 3.42 5.50
N CYS A 16 6.18 3.57 5.12
CA CYS A 16 6.68 3.33 3.77
C CYS A 16 7.56 2.10 3.76
N TRP A 17 7.49 1.31 2.71
CA TRP A 17 8.33 0.13 2.51
C TRP A 17 8.64 -0.04 1.04
N ASP A 18 9.80 -0.61 0.76
CA ASP A 18 10.29 -0.86 -0.58
C ASP A 18 11.18 -2.10 -0.59
N ILE A 19 11.24 -2.82 -1.71
CA ILE A 19 12.08 -4.00 -1.90
C ILE A 19 13.07 -3.81 -3.02
N GLU A 20 14.23 -4.44 -2.87
CA GLU A 20 15.18 -4.62 -3.97
C GLU A 20 15.38 -6.09 -4.27
N CYS A 21 15.48 -6.40 -5.56
CA CYS A 21 15.65 -7.77 -6.04
C CYS A 21 16.86 -7.86 -6.95
N PHE A 22 17.48 -9.03 -6.98
CA PHE A 22 18.40 -9.43 -8.04
C PHE A 22 17.77 -10.48 -8.95
N PHE A 23 18.27 -10.56 -10.16
CA PHE A 23 17.76 -11.49 -11.18
C PHE A 23 18.71 -12.67 -11.33
N SER A 24 18.18 -13.89 -11.19
CA SER A 24 18.94 -15.11 -11.50
C SER A 24 18.20 -15.92 -12.56
N ASN A 25 18.99 -16.64 -13.36
CA ASN A 25 18.46 -17.57 -14.36
C ASN A 25 18.41 -19.00 -13.81
N ASP A 26 18.76 -19.20 -12.53
CA ASP A 26 18.79 -20.49 -11.89
C ASP A 26 17.37 -21.00 -11.61
N HIS A 27 17.15 -22.28 -11.91
CA HIS A 27 15.89 -22.98 -11.60
C HIS A 27 14.61 -22.30 -12.11
N LEU A 28 14.64 -21.78 -13.35
CA LEU A 28 13.44 -21.23 -13.97
C LEU A 28 12.39 -22.32 -14.19
N PRO A 29 11.09 -22.05 -13.82
CA PRO A 29 10.03 -23.02 -14.03
C PRO A 29 9.85 -23.33 -15.53
N GLN A 30 9.79 -24.61 -15.87
CA GLN A 30 9.37 -25.00 -17.21
C GLN A 30 7.84 -24.93 -17.31
N THR A 31 7.34 -24.28 -18.36
CA THR A 31 5.91 -24.23 -18.59
C THR A 31 5.44 -25.47 -19.36
N ALA A 32 4.41 -26.13 -18.86
CA ALA A 32 3.86 -27.36 -19.43
C ALA A 32 3.41 -27.22 -20.90
N ASN A 33 3.20 -26.01 -21.40
CA ASN A 33 2.67 -25.74 -22.73
C ASN A 33 3.62 -25.04 -23.70
N GLY A 34 4.87 -24.76 -23.31
CA GLY A 34 5.87 -24.07 -24.14
C GLY A 34 5.49 -22.66 -24.63
N LYS A 35 4.37 -22.08 -24.13
CA LYS A 35 3.86 -20.78 -24.57
C LYS A 35 4.39 -19.60 -23.77
N LEU A 36 5.02 -19.86 -22.63
CA LEU A 36 5.62 -18.87 -21.75
C LEU A 36 7.05 -19.30 -21.49
N GLU A 37 7.99 -18.41 -21.70
CA GLU A 37 9.38 -18.55 -21.33
C GLU A 37 9.69 -17.58 -20.19
N TYR A 38 10.17 -18.12 -19.06
CA TYR A 38 10.64 -17.30 -17.96
C TYR A 38 12.06 -16.86 -18.25
N GLN A 39 12.30 -15.55 -18.25
CA GLN A 39 13.63 -14.99 -18.54
C GLN A 39 14.52 -14.93 -17.30
N ALA A 40 13.92 -14.65 -16.13
CA ALA A 40 14.63 -14.57 -14.86
C ALA A 40 13.71 -14.81 -13.68
N ARG A 41 14.28 -15.22 -12.56
CA ARG A 41 13.66 -15.21 -11.24
C ARG A 41 14.05 -13.94 -10.51
N HIS A 42 13.05 -13.26 -9.89
CA HIS A 42 13.28 -12.14 -9.00
C HIS A 42 13.49 -12.67 -7.58
N ASN A 43 14.70 -12.53 -7.05
CA ASN A 43 15.06 -12.94 -5.71
C ASN A 43 15.19 -11.71 -4.82
N LEU A 44 14.61 -11.74 -3.61
CA LEU A 44 14.65 -10.62 -2.68
C LEU A 44 16.08 -10.41 -2.16
N ALA A 45 16.60 -9.21 -2.36
CA ALA A 45 17.91 -8.79 -1.89
C ALA A 45 17.85 -7.92 -0.64
N SER A 46 16.92 -6.99 -0.57
CA SER A 46 16.68 -6.16 0.61
C SER A 46 15.25 -5.71 0.73
N VAL A 47 14.88 -5.33 1.95
CA VAL A 47 13.62 -4.63 2.24
C VAL A 47 13.91 -3.49 3.20
N SER A 48 13.44 -2.29 2.86
CA SER A 48 13.51 -1.10 3.71
C SER A 48 12.14 -0.69 4.19
N VAL A 49 12.07 -0.22 5.42
CA VAL A 49 10.87 0.37 6.03
C VAL A 49 11.21 1.62 6.81
N THR A 50 10.33 2.62 6.76
CA THR A 50 10.38 3.81 7.62
C THR A 50 8.95 4.28 7.91
N SER A 51 8.77 5.05 8.98
CA SER A 51 7.45 5.52 9.40
C SER A 51 7.54 6.91 10.04
N ASN A 52 6.43 7.60 10.20
CA ASN A 52 6.35 8.76 11.07
C ASN A 52 5.79 8.41 12.47
N VAL A 53 5.76 7.14 12.83
CA VAL A 53 5.48 6.69 14.19
C VAL A 53 6.73 6.93 15.04
N PRO A 54 6.64 7.53 16.24
CA PRO A 54 7.78 7.69 17.14
C PRO A 54 8.55 6.37 17.33
N ASP A 55 9.88 6.43 17.33
CA ASP A 55 10.83 5.30 17.42
C ASP A 55 10.92 4.42 16.15
N PHE A 56 10.23 4.81 15.05
CA PHE A 56 10.25 4.13 13.76
C PHE A 56 10.54 5.07 12.59
N ASP A 57 11.02 6.27 12.84
CA ASP A 57 11.33 7.31 11.87
C ASP A 57 12.68 7.12 11.17
N GLU A 58 13.62 6.43 11.83
CA GLU A 58 14.83 5.98 11.17
C GLU A 58 14.55 4.79 10.24
N PRO A 59 15.13 4.79 9.03
CA PRO A 59 14.95 3.68 8.09
C PRO A 59 15.58 2.40 8.64
N PHE A 60 14.82 1.32 8.57
CA PHE A 60 15.25 -0.01 8.95
C PHE A 60 15.32 -0.87 7.69
N THR A 61 16.55 -1.24 7.29
CA THR A 61 16.81 -2.04 6.09
C THR A 61 17.44 -3.38 6.45
N VAL A 62 16.81 -4.45 5.99
CA VAL A 62 17.32 -5.82 6.09
C VAL A 62 17.88 -6.22 4.74
N ILE A 63 19.11 -6.75 4.73
CA ILE A 63 19.76 -7.35 3.55
C ILE A 63 19.60 -8.86 3.63
N SER A 64 19.32 -9.50 2.51
CA SER A 64 19.20 -10.96 2.40
C SER A 64 20.53 -11.66 2.61
N GLU A 65 20.52 -12.70 3.42
CA GLU A 65 21.63 -13.64 3.59
C GLU A 65 21.39 -14.94 2.78
N GLY A 66 20.45 -14.93 1.82
CA GLY A 66 20.03 -16.10 1.05
C GLY A 66 18.72 -16.74 1.54
N ASP A 67 18.16 -16.26 2.63
CA ASP A 67 16.86 -16.70 3.17
C ASP A 67 15.82 -15.57 3.08
N GLU A 68 15.03 -15.61 2.00
CA GLU A 68 13.96 -14.64 1.76
C GLU A 68 12.84 -14.71 2.84
N GLN A 69 12.61 -15.89 3.40
CA GLN A 69 11.61 -16.07 4.47
C GLN A 69 12.05 -15.31 5.73
N LYS A 70 13.31 -15.48 6.16
CA LYS A 70 13.88 -14.77 7.31
C LYS A 70 13.91 -13.26 7.09
N LEU A 71 14.31 -12.83 5.89
CA LEU A 71 14.31 -11.43 5.46
C LEU A 71 12.91 -10.80 5.68
N MET A 72 11.89 -11.43 5.11
CA MET A 72 10.51 -10.95 5.17
C MET A 72 9.92 -11.05 6.57
N GLU A 73 10.17 -12.12 7.32
CA GLU A 73 9.70 -12.26 8.69
C GLU A 73 10.26 -11.15 9.60
N THR A 74 11.56 -10.86 9.49
CA THR A 74 12.21 -9.78 10.25
C THR A 74 11.59 -8.42 9.94
N THR A 75 11.38 -8.13 8.66
CA THR A 75 10.78 -6.85 8.22
C THR A 75 9.31 -6.75 8.63
N LEU A 76 8.51 -7.78 8.39
CA LEU A 76 7.08 -7.79 8.73
C LEU A 76 6.87 -7.70 10.25
N GLN A 77 7.76 -8.30 11.06
CA GLN A 77 7.72 -8.15 12.50
C GLN A 77 7.96 -6.68 12.90
N ARG A 78 8.96 -6.02 12.32
CA ARG A 78 9.21 -4.58 12.55
C ARG A 78 8.00 -3.73 12.18
N MET A 79 7.33 -4.03 11.05
CA MET A 79 6.11 -3.34 10.62
C MET A 79 4.94 -3.54 11.60
N VAL A 80 4.76 -4.76 12.14
CA VAL A 80 3.73 -5.05 13.13
C VAL A 80 4.04 -4.34 14.44
N ASP A 81 5.29 -4.27 14.87
CA ASP A 81 5.66 -3.55 16.10
C ASP A 81 5.47 -2.04 15.95
N CYS A 82 5.76 -1.47 14.77
CA CYS A 82 5.40 -0.10 14.42
C CYS A 82 3.87 0.12 14.51
N SER A 83 3.08 -0.81 13.98
CA SER A 83 1.61 -0.76 14.06
C SER A 83 1.09 -0.82 15.51
N LYS A 84 1.69 -1.66 16.37
CA LYS A 84 1.33 -1.73 17.79
C LYS A 84 1.63 -0.40 18.51
N GLN A 85 2.78 0.22 18.22
CA GLN A 85 3.14 1.52 18.78
C GLN A 85 2.15 2.61 18.33
N ALA A 86 1.88 2.71 17.02
CA ALA A 86 0.88 3.63 16.48
C ALA A 86 -0.49 3.45 17.13
N SER A 87 -0.95 2.20 17.22
CA SER A 87 -2.22 1.84 17.86
C SER A 87 -2.24 2.23 19.34
N SER A 88 -1.16 1.97 20.08
CA SER A 88 -1.06 2.35 21.50
C SER A 88 -1.19 3.85 21.71
N LEU A 89 -0.52 4.66 20.88
CA LEU A 89 -0.60 6.11 20.94
C LEU A 89 -2.02 6.60 20.65
N LEU A 90 -2.63 6.08 19.58
CA LEU A 90 -4.00 6.43 19.20
C LEU A 90 -5.04 5.97 20.24
N MET A 91 -4.88 4.77 20.80
CA MET A 91 -5.78 4.29 21.85
C MET A 91 -5.77 5.21 23.08
N LYS A 92 -4.60 5.71 23.50
CA LYS A 92 -4.52 6.69 24.60
C LYS A 92 -5.27 7.98 24.25
N GLU A 93 -5.07 8.49 23.03
CA GLU A 93 -5.71 9.72 22.56
C GLU A 93 -7.22 9.61 22.42
N TYR A 94 -7.71 8.46 21.89
CA TYR A 94 -9.14 8.24 21.62
C TYR A 94 -9.87 7.53 22.75
N TYR A 95 -9.19 7.20 23.86
CA TYR A 95 -9.79 6.55 25.03
C TYR A 95 -11.06 7.22 25.53
N PRO A 96 -11.13 8.57 25.67
CA PRO A 96 -12.36 9.24 26.15
C PRO A 96 -13.57 8.97 25.25
N TYR A 97 -13.36 8.91 23.93
CA TYR A 97 -14.42 8.63 22.97
C TYR A 97 -14.89 7.18 23.03
N LEU A 98 -13.93 6.23 23.14
CA LEU A 98 -14.24 4.81 23.28
C LEU A 98 -15.01 4.54 24.56
N LYS A 99 -14.57 5.10 25.69
CA LYS A 99 -15.24 4.98 26.98
C LYS A 99 -16.68 5.49 26.92
N ARG A 100 -16.90 6.67 26.34
CA ARG A 100 -18.25 7.23 26.18
C ARG A 100 -19.14 6.38 25.28
N ILE A 101 -18.60 5.80 24.21
CA ILE A 101 -19.36 4.87 23.36
C ILE A 101 -19.77 3.64 24.16
N ASP A 102 -18.88 3.09 25.00
CA ASP A 102 -19.18 1.92 25.85
C ASP A 102 -20.25 2.21 26.90
N GLU A 103 -20.16 3.37 27.56
CA GLU A 103 -21.16 3.82 28.51
C GLU A 103 -22.56 3.93 27.84
N GLU A 104 -22.62 4.54 26.65
CA GLU A 104 -23.87 4.66 25.88
C GLU A 104 -24.42 3.31 25.40
N ILE A 105 -23.55 2.38 24.99
CA ILE A 105 -23.95 0.99 24.65
C ILE A 105 -24.57 0.33 25.88
N THR A 106 -23.94 0.43 27.04
CA THR A 106 -24.41 -0.19 28.27
C THR A 106 -25.77 0.35 28.69
N ILE A 107 -25.94 1.69 28.70
CA ILE A 107 -27.21 2.33 29.06
C ILE A 107 -28.34 1.89 28.12
N ARG A 108 -28.10 1.92 26.80
CA ARG A 108 -29.12 1.55 25.81
C ARG A 108 -29.45 0.07 25.83
N SER A 109 -28.44 -0.81 25.94
CA SER A 109 -28.66 -2.25 26.05
C SER A 109 -29.49 -2.61 27.27
N LYS A 110 -29.27 -1.93 28.42
CA LYS A 110 -30.10 -2.11 29.62
C LYS A 110 -31.53 -1.66 29.38
N SER A 111 -31.73 -0.46 28.83
CA SER A 111 -33.06 0.07 28.53
C SER A 111 -33.84 -0.79 27.52
N GLU A 112 -33.14 -1.31 26.48
CA GLU A 112 -33.74 -2.22 25.49
C GLU A 112 -34.11 -3.55 26.14
N MET A 113 -33.28 -4.09 27.04
CA MET A 113 -33.55 -5.32 27.77
C MET A 113 -34.75 -5.16 28.72
N ASP A 114 -34.80 -4.07 29.49
CA ASP A 114 -35.91 -3.74 30.39
C ASP A 114 -37.24 -3.60 29.60
N ALA A 115 -37.21 -3.00 28.43
CA ALA A 115 -38.39 -2.90 27.55
C ALA A 115 -38.81 -4.28 27.00
N LEU A 116 -37.85 -5.13 26.58
CA LEU A 116 -38.15 -6.51 26.13
C LEU A 116 -38.72 -7.37 27.22
N MET A 117 -38.17 -7.30 28.44
CA MET A 117 -38.70 -8.02 29.60
C MET A 117 -40.16 -7.54 29.93
N SER A 118 -40.44 -6.26 29.83
CA SER A 118 -41.78 -5.74 30.00
C SER A 118 -42.80 -6.24 28.98
N ILE A 119 -42.34 -6.53 27.75
CA ILE A 119 -43.19 -7.06 26.66
C ILE A 119 -43.36 -8.58 26.76
N CYS A 120 -42.32 -9.30 27.06
CA CYS A 120 -42.31 -10.76 27.07
C CYS A 120 -42.80 -11.36 28.41
N GLY A 121 -42.72 -10.61 29.53
CA GLY A 121 -43.00 -11.13 30.86
C GLY A 121 -42.11 -12.29 31.19
N ASP A 122 -42.66 -13.44 31.64
CA ASP A 122 -41.93 -14.64 31.96
C ASP A 122 -41.77 -15.60 30.77
N ASP A 123 -42.12 -15.17 29.53
CA ASP A 123 -41.96 -16.00 28.32
C ASP A 123 -40.52 -15.95 27.80
N GLU A 124 -39.69 -16.88 28.31
CA GLU A 124 -38.30 -17.02 27.89
C GLU A 124 -38.13 -17.36 26.41
N GLU A 125 -39.06 -18.14 25.82
CA GLU A 125 -38.98 -18.52 24.41
C GLU A 125 -39.21 -17.31 23.49
N GLN A 126 -40.16 -16.46 23.83
CA GLN A 126 -40.44 -15.23 23.15
C GLN A 126 -39.25 -14.24 23.26
N LEU A 127 -38.69 -14.11 24.46
CA LEU A 127 -37.49 -13.30 24.71
C LEU A 127 -36.32 -13.75 23.83
N GLN A 128 -36.03 -15.07 23.80
CA GLN A 128 -34.96 -15.63 22.95
C GLN A 128 -35.19 -15.40 21.46
N ARG A 129 -36.44 -15.47 20.99
CA ARG A 129 -36.80 -15.13 19.60
C ARG A 129 -36.54 -13.68 19.27
N PHE A 130 -36.83 -12.74 20.16
CA PHE A 130 -36.53 -11.32 19.97
C PHE A 130 -35.02 -11.07 19.97
N LEU A 131 -34.26 -11.63 20.93
CA LEU A 131 -32.82 -11.49 21.02
C LEU A 131 -32.10 -12.05 19.77
N SER A 132 -32.54 -13.20 19.25
CA SER A 132 -31.96 -13.80 18.03
C SER A 132 -32.19 -12.97 16.77
N ARG A 133 -33.22 -12.10 16.75
CA ARG A 133 -33.53 -11.20 15.63
C ARG A 133 -32.91 -9.81 15.78
N GLN A 134 -32.33 -9.50 16.93
CA GLN A 134 -31.69 -8.20 17.14
C GLN A 134 -30.49 -8.02 16.17
N LYS A 135 -30.55 -6.95 15.38
CA LYS A 135 -29.40 -6.52 14.57
C LYS A 135 -28.37 -5.87 15.46
N THR A 136 -27.10 -6.06 15.16
CA THR A 136 -25.98 -5.40 15.85
C THR A 136 -26.28 -3.90 16.03
N HIS A 137 -26.24 -3.42 17.27
CA HIS A 137 -26.55 -2.04 17.62
C HIS A 137 -25.65 -1.05 16.84
N PRO A 138 -26.18 0.07 16.35
CA PRO A 138 -25.39 1.05 15.57
C PRO A 138 -24.12 1.55 16.26
N LEU A 139 -24.13 1.70 17.60
CA LEU A 139 -22.95 2.10 18.38
C LEU A 139 -21.89 0.99 18.46
N GLN A 140 -22.28 -0.28 18.50
CA GLN A 140 -21.34 -1.39 18.42
C GLN A 140 -20.64 -1.42 17.05
N LYS A 141 -21.38 -1.16 15.97
CA LYS A 141 -20.80 -1.02 14.62
C LYS A 141 -19.86 0.18 14.54
N LEU A 142 -20.22 1.30 15.17
CA LEU A 142 -19.37 2.49 15.26
C LEU A 142 -18.09 2.19 16.02
N LYS A 143 -18.19 1.54 17.18
CA LYS A 143 -17.03 1.10 17.98
C LYS A 143 -16.10 0.19 17.17
N SER A 144 -16.66 -0.82 16.50
CA SER A 144 -15.89 -1.75 15.67
C SER A 144 -15.15 -1.04 14.54
N LYS A 145 -15.80 -0.09 13.85
CA LYS A 145 -15.18 0.73 12.80
C LYS A 145 -14.07 1.61 13.37
N LEU A 146 -14.30 2.26 14.52
CA LEU A 146 -13.29 3.08 15.19
C LEU A 146 -12.09 2.23 15.61
N MET A 147 -12.32 1.06 16.21
CA MET A 147 -11.24 0.13 16.56
C MET A 147 -10.42 -0.29 15.34
N SER A 148 -11.06 -0.67 14.25
CA SER A 148 -10.36 -1.00 13.00
C SER A 148 -9.57 0.18 12.44
N TRP A 149 -10.10 1.40 12.56
CA TRP A 149 -9.41 2.61 12.14
C TRP A 149 -8.17 2.89 12.99
N LEU A 150 -8.24 2.68 14.32
CA LEU A 150 -7.15 2.90 15.26
C LEU A 150 -6.02 1.87 15.15
N THR A 151 -6.33 0.63 14.79
CA THR A 151 -5.36 -0.48 14.87
C THR A 151 -4.62 -0.76 13.58
N SER A 152 -5.19 -0.50 12.41
CA SER A 152 -4.56 -0.85 11.14
C SER A 152 -3.67 0.28 10.63
N LEU A 153 -2.36 0.06 10.59
CA LEU A 153 -1.37 1.01 10.07
C LEU A 153 -1.32 0.94 8.53
N PRO A 154 -1.49 2.07 7.82
CA PRO A 154 -1.30 2.13 6.37
C PRO A 154 0.18 1.98 5.99
N CYS A 155 0.49 1.02 5.11
CA CYS A 155 1.82 0.69 4.64
C CYS A 155 1.87 0.93 3.12
N PHE A 156 2.64 1.92 2.70
CA PHE A 156 2.71 2.36 1.31
C PHE A 156 4.00 1.88 0.64
N SER A 157 3.88 1.44 -0.61
CA SER A 157 5.00 1.24 -1.53
C SER A 157 4.71 1.93 -2.86
N PHE A 158 5.74 2.29 -3.61
CA PHE A 158 5.58 2.95 -4.92
C PHE A 158 5.55 1.89 -6.02
N ASN A 159 4.46 1.82 -6.78
CA ASN A 159 4.19 0.75 -7.76
C ASN A 159 4.08 -0.65 -7.14
N GLY A 160 3.94 -0.72 -5.83
CA GLY A 160 3.94 -1.98 -5.09
C GLY A 160 2.82 -2.94 -5.47
N GLY A 161 1.70 -2.40 -5.93
CA GLY A 161 0.60 -3.24 -6.41
C GLY A 161 0.95 -4.13 -7.61
N LYS A 162 1.94 -3.73 -8.42
CA LYS A 162 2.41 -4.50 -9.57
C LYS A 162 3.72 -5.25 -9.29
N TYR A 163 4.49 -4.84 -8.30
CA TYR A 163 5.82 -5.39 -8.05
C TYR A 163 5.98 -5.89 -6.60
N ASP A 164 6.17 -5.03 -5.62
CA ASP A 164 6.51 -5.42 -4.25
C ASP A 164 5.51 -6.40 -3.63
N MET A 165 4.21 -6.07 -3.69
CA MET A 165 3.17 -6.97 -3.18
C MET A 165 3.07 -8.27 -3.99
N VAL A 166 3.43 -8.26 -5.27
CA VAL A 166 3.42 -9.48 -6.10
C VAL A 166 4.58 -10.39 -5.72
N CYS A 167 5.78 -9.85 -5.55
CA CYS A 167 6.96 -10.59 -5.13
C CYS A 167 6.80 -11.13 -3.69
N CYS A 168 6.27 -10.29 -2.79
CA CYS A 168 6.22 -10.60 -1.35
C CYS A 168 4.91 -11.23 -0.87
N LYS A 169 3.87 -11.36 -1.72
CA LYS A 169 2.52 -11.79 -1.29
C LYS A 169 2.48 -13.05 -0.44
N GLN A 170 3.27 -14.06 -0.79
CA GLN A 170 3.29 -15.34 -0.07
C GLN A 170 3.82 -15.17 1.36
N TYR A 171 4.86 -14.37 1.52
CA TYR A 171 5.46 -14.07 2.82
C TYR A 171 4.51 -13.21 3.66
N ILE A 172 3.94 -12.14 3.06
CA ILE A 172 2.99 -11.23 3.71
C ILE A 172 1.77 -12.00 4.23
N VAL A 173 1.11 -12.79 3.37
CA VAL A 173 -0.11 -13.53 3.73
C VAL A 173 0.20 -14.59 4.77
N SER A 174 1.26 -15.36 4.59
CA SER A 174 1.66 -16.41 5.53
C SER A 174 2.02 -15.82 6.91
N PHE A 175 2.78 -14.73 6.96
CA PHE A 175 3.15 -14.07 8.19
C PHE A 175 1.93 -13.50 8.93
N ILE A 176 1.07 -12.76 8.20
CA ILE A 176 -0.14 -12.16 8.79
C ILE A 176 -1.06 -13.23 9.36
N ASN A 177 -1.30 -14.32 8.63
CA ASN A 177 -2.18 -15.39 9.10
C ASN A 177 -1.65 -16.10 10.35
N ARG A 178 -0.32 -16.13 10.55
CA ARG A 178 0.29 -16.74 11.75
C ARG A 178 0.39 -15.77 12.93
N ASN A 179 0.62 -14.48 12.68
CA ASN A 179 1.08 -13.55 13.72
C ASN A 179 0.08 -12.40 14.02
N VAL A 180 -0.95 -12.21 13.19
CA VAL A 180 -1.95 -11.16 13.38
C VAL A 180 -3.32 -11.80 13.62
N GLU A 181 -3.97 -11.42 14.71
CA GLU A 181 -5.30 -11.92 15.06
C GLU A 181 -6.30 -11.67 13.92
N GLY A 182 -7.02 -12.70 13.51
CA GLY A 182 -7.97 -12.68 12.40
C GLY A 182 -7.34 -12.77 11.02
N GLY A 183 -6.01 -12.85 10.92
CA GLY A 183 -5.29 -13.05 9.67
C GLY A 183 -5.52 -11.92 8.65
N VAL A 184 -5.47 -12.28 7.36
CA VAL A 184 -5.80 -11.37 6.25
C VAL A 184 -7.30 -11.16 6.22
N ALA A 185 -7.73 -9.91 6.41
CA ALA A 185 -9.15 -9.53 6.45
C ALA A 185 -9.77 -9.45 5.05
N PHE A 186 -9.08 -8.82 4.11
CA PHE A 186 -9.49 -8.76 2.70
C PHE A 186 -8.35 -8.40 1.77
N VAL A 187 -8.51 -8.77 0.50
CA VAL A 187 -7.61 -8.45 -0.60
C VAL A 187 -8.42 -7.89 -1.76
N VAL A 188 -7.99 -6.76 -2.33
CA VAL A 188 -8.57 -6.21 -3.55
C VAL A 188 -7.54 -6.26 -4.67
N LYS A 189 -7.93 -6.84 -5.80
CA LYS A 189 -7.11 -6.96 -7.02
C LYS A 189 -7.84 -6.39 -8.22
N ASN A 190 -7.07 -5.93 -9.20
CA ASN A 190 -7.56 -5.63 -10.54
C ASN A 190 -6.59 -6.29 -11.54
N GLY A 191 -7.02 -7.38 -12.14
CA GLY A 191 -6.12 -8.27 -12.90
C GLY A 191 -4.99 -8.78 -12.01
N LEU A 192 -3.75 -8.57 -12.43
CA LEU A 192 -2.55 -8.97 -11.68
C LEU A 192 -2.12 -7.93 -10.62
N LYS A 193 -2.67 -6.71 -10.68
CA LYS A 193 -2.32 -5.64 -9.74
C LYS A 193 -3.07 -5.78 -8.41
N TYR A 194 -2.33 -5.83 -7.31
CA TYR A 194 -2.89 -5.67 -5.96
C TYR A 194 -3.20 -4.20 -5.70
N LYS A 195 -4.40 -3.91 -5.21
CA LYS A 195 -4.79 -2.57 -4.76
C LYS A 195 -4.68 -2.43 -3.25
N VAL A 196 -4.98 -3.51 -2.54
CA VAL A 196 -4.86 -3.56 -1.09
C VAL A 196 -4.74 -5.01 -0.61
N ILE A 197 -3.92 -5.22 0.41
CA ILE A 197 -3.91 -6.40 1.28
C ILE A 197 -4.08 -5.84 2.70
N SER A 198 -5.14 -6.24 3.40
CA SER A 198 -5.49 -5.66 4.69
C SER A 198 -5.64 -6.72 5.78
N SER A 199 -5.20 -6.35 6.98
CA SER A 199 -5.38 -7.09 8.22
C SER A 199 -5.75 -6.13 9.36
N LYS A 200 -5.93 -6.65 10.58
CA LYS A 200 -6.13 -5.80 11.76
C LYS A 200 -4.93 -4.90 12.07
N ALA A 201 -3.70 -5.33 11.74
CA ALA A 201 -2.48 -4.59 12.06
C ALA A 201 -1.97 -3.72 10.91
N LEU A 202 -1.98 -4.24 9.69
CA LEU A 202 -1.33 -3.62 8.53
C LEU A 202 -2.30 -3.55 7.35
N THR A 203 -2.28 -2.43 6.63
CA THR A 203 -2.98 -2.26 5.35
C THR A 203 -1.97 -1.83 4.29
N PHE A 204 -1.61 -2.73 3.38
CA PHE A 204 -0.69 -2.48 2.28
C PHE A 204 -1.39 -1.76 1.14
N LEU A 205 -0.83 -0.65 0.70
CA LEU A 205 -1.38 0.28 -0.29
C LEU A 205 -0.30 0.65 -1.33
N ASP A 206 -0.73 0.99 -2.53
CA ASP A 206 0.15 1.44 -3.61
C ASP A 206 -0.01 2.94 -3.85
N VAL A 207 1.08 3.71 -3.70
CA VAL A 207 1.12 5.16 -3.93
C VAL A 207 0.60 5.53 -5.32
N LEU A 208 0.94 4.74 -6.36
CA LEU A 208 0.44 4.98 -7.73
C LEU A 208 -1.08 4.89 -7.86
N SER A 209 -1.77 4.27 -6.92
CA SER A 209 -3.24 4.27 -6.92
C SER A 209 -3.85 5.64 -6.59
N TYR A 210 -3.06 6.57 -6.05
CA TYR A 210 -3.45 7.94 -5.68
C TYR A 210 -2.85 9.01 -6.60
N LEU A 211 -2.23 8.61 -7.71
CA LEU A 211 -1.56 9.49 -8.66
C LEU A 211 -2.15 9.33 -10.07
N PRO A 212 -1.95 10.32 -10.96
CA PRO A 212 -2.21 10.16 -12.38
C PRO A 212 -1.43 8.98 -12.96
N GLY A 213 -1.98 8.35 -14.00
CA GLY A 213 -1.30 7.25 -14.72
C GLY A 213 0.08 7.66 -15.22
N ASN A 214 1.01 6.69 -15.29
CA ASN A 214 2.37 6.87 -15.79
C ASN A 214 3.24 7.87 -15.00
N THR A 215 2.93 8.11 -13.73
CA THR A 215 3.80 8.91 -12.85
C THR A 215 5.01 8.06 -12.43
N SER A 216 6.23 8.49 -12.80
CA SER A 216 7.47 7.89 -12.31
C SER A 216 7.76 8.32 -10.87
N TYR A 217 8.59 7.55 -10.14
CA TYR A 217 8.98 7.89 -8.77
C TYR A 217 9.68 9.26 -8.69
N ALA A 218 10.63 9.53 -9.57
CA ALA A 218 11.30 10.83 -9.62
C ALA A 218 10.33 11.99 -9.90
N ARG A 219 9.33 11.76 -10.80
CA ARG A 219 8.28 12.77 -11.05
C ARG A 219 7.39 12.98 -9.82
N TYR A 220 7.09 11.92 -9.08
CA TYR A 220 6.35 11.99 -7.82
C TYR A 220 7.08 12.86 -6.80
N LEU A 221 8.36 12.57 -6.52
CA LEU A 221 9.17 13.35 -5.58
C LEU A 221 9.21 14.83 -5.98
N LYS A 222 9.55 15.12 -7.24
CA LYS A 222 9.59 16.48 -7.78
C LYS A 222 8.24 17.20 -7.68
N SER A 223 7.12 16.50 -7.93
CA SER A 223 5.77 17.11 -7.88
C SER A 223 5.36 17.51 -6.47
N PHE A 224 5.92 16.89 -5.45
CA PHE A 224 5.69 17.23 -4.05
C PHE A 224 6.84 18.03 -3.42
N GLY A 225 7.79 18.55 -4.22
CA GLY A 225 8.90 19.37 -3.73
C GLY A 225 9.83 18.62 -2.78
N VAL A 226 10.02 17.34 -3.00
CA VAL A 226 10.95 16.50 -2.24
C VAL A 226 12.29 16.54 -2.94
N ASP A 227 13.32 17.03 -2.23
CA ASP A 227 14.66 17.24 -2.77
C ASP A 227 15.50 15.95 -2.84
N GLU A 228 15.04 14.86 -2.21
CA GLU A 228 15.67 13.56 -2.32
C GLU A 228 15.52 13.05 -3.75
N GLU A 229 16.60 13.03 -4.49
CA GLU A 229 16.64 12.42 -5.81
C GLU A 229 16.78 10.89 -5.69
N LYS A 230 16.09 10.19 -6.61
CA LYS A 230 16.33 8.76 -6.77
C LYS A 230 17.79 8.54 -7.11
N PHE A 231 18.46 7.70 -6.30
CA PHE A 231 19.85 7.36 -6.50
C PHE A 231 20.02 6.25 -7.55
N PHE A 232 21.23 5.83 -7.85
CA PHE A 232 21.50 4.85 -8.90
C PHE A 232 22.07 3.56 -8.33
N PHE A 233 21.59 2.43 -8.85
CA PHE A 233 22.07 1.11 -8.49
C PHE A 233 22.31 0.28 -9.76
N PRO A 234 23.39 -0.52 -9.85
CA PRO A 234 23.73 -1.29 -11.06
C PRO A 234 22.95 -2.61 -11.13
N TYR A 235 21.65 -2.54 -11.37
CA TYR A 235 20.73 -3.68 -11.30
C TYR A 235 21.07 -4.83 -12.23
N GLU A 236 21.51 -4.53 -13.46
CA GLU A 236 21.80 -5.59 -14.45
C GLU A 236 23.10 -6.34 -14.14
N ALA A 237 24.00 -5.72 -13.39
CA ALA A 237 25.20 -6.37 -12.87
C ALA A 237 24.91 -7.18 -11.60
N PHE A 238 23.81 -6.88 -10.91
CA PHE A 238 23.40 -7.53 -9.67
C PHE A 238 22.65 -8.83 -9.96
N ASN A 239 23.36 -9.94 -10.10
CA ASN A 239 22.82 -11.25 -10.47
C ASN A 239 22.92 -12.31 -9.37
N SER A 240 23.59 -12.03 -8.27
CA SER A 240 23.74 -12.91 -7.11
C SER A 240 24.05 -12.11 -5.85
N LEU A 241 23.86 -12.71 -4.67
CA LEU A 241 24.22 -12.09 -3.39
C LEU A 241 25.74 -11.90 -3.22
N ASP A 242 26.58 -12.61 -3.98
CA ASP A 242 28.03 -12.40 -3.96
C ASP A 242 28.41 -11.00 -4.48
N PHE A 243 27.60 -10.41 -5.34
CA PHE A 243 27.79 -9.02 -5.76
C PHE A 243 27.80 -8.04 -4.59
N LEU A 244 27.05 -8.32 -3.54
CA LEU A 244 26.98 -7.46 -2.34
C LEU A 244 28.27 -7.48 -1.51
N LYS A 245 29.16 -8.43 -1.74
CA LYS A 245 30.46 -8.56 -1.06
C LYS A 245 31.57 -7.75 -1.72
N LEU A 246 31.30 -7.11 -2.87
CA LEU A 246 32.28 -6.25 -3.54
C LEU A 246 32.61 -5.06 -2.64
N ASP A 247 33.89 -4.86 -2.38
CA ASP A 247 34.45 -3.80 -1.53
C ASP A 247 34.71 -2.48 -2.27
N THR A 248 34.36 -2.43 -3.54
CA THR A 248 34.52 -1.27 -4.41
C THR A 248 33.27 -1.03 -5.22
N LEU A 249 33.03 0.24 -5.56
CA LEU A 249 31.95 0.60 -6.46
C LEU A 249 32.20 0.01 -7.86
N PRO A 250 31.23 -0.70 -8.47
CA PRO A 250 31.38 -1.23 -9.81
C PRO A 250 31.67 -0.13 -10.84
N PRO A 251 32.37 -0.43 -11.95
CA PRO A 251 32.70 0.56 -12.97
C PRO A 251 31.44 1.13 -13.63
N HIS A 252 31.53 2.31 -14.22
CA HIS A 252 30.45 3.00 -14.90
C HIS A 252 29.66 2.11 -15.88
N SER A 253 30.36 1.21 -16.60
CA SER A 253 29.73 0.25 -17.51
C SER A 253 28.75 -0.72 -16.85
N ALA A 254 28.89 -0.98 -15.56
CA ALA A 254 27.96 -1.84 -14.80
C ALA A 254 26.57 -1.21 -14.58
N TYR A 255 26.46 0.09 -14.78
CA TYR A 255 25.19 0.84 -14.67
C TYR A 255 24.40 0.91 -15.99
N TYR A 256 24.77 0.08 -16.96
CA TYR A 256 24.01 -0.04 -18.20
C TYR A 256 22.59 -0.54 -17.94
N SER A 257 21.63 0.09 -18.59
CA SER A 257 20.23 -0.34 -18.58
C SER A 257 19.81 -0.79 -19.98
N SER A 258 19.49 -2.07 -20.13
CA SER A 258 18.97 -2.63 -21.37
C SER A 258 17.60 -2.01 -21.74
N LEU A 259 16.79 -1.65 -20.73
CA LEU A 259 15.52 -0.97 -20.93
C LEU A 259 15.67 0.43 -21.53
N LYS A 260 16.70 1.17 -21.09
CA LYS A 260 17.00 2.52 -21.60
C LYS A 260 17.99 2.52 -22.76
N GLN A 261 18.68 1.37 -23.01
CA GLN A 261 19.77 1.23 -23.95
C GLN A 261 20.91 2.23 -23.71
N ALA A 262 21.17 2.57 -22.46
CA ALA A 262 22.17 3.57 -22.07
C ALA A 262 22.70 3.30 -20.67
N ASN A 263 23.92 3.78 -20.40
CA ASN A 263 24.45 3.94 -19.06
C ASN A 263 23.83 5.18 -18.39
N ILE A 264 24.01 5.29 -17.07
CA ILE A 264 23.79 6.56 -16.36
C ILE A 264 24.79 7.61 -16.90
N SER A 265 24.51 8.90 -16.68
CA SER A 265 25.46 9.95 -17.07
C SER A 265 26.78 9.85 -16.29
N VAL A 266 27.87 10.41 -16.86
CA VAL A 266 29.16 10.46 -16.14
C VAL A 266 29.03 11.22 -14.82
N ALA A 267 28.28 12.35 -14.83
CA ALA A 267 28.02 13.14 -13.63
C ALA A 267 27.25 12.35 -12.55
N ASP A 268 26.27 11.52 -12.95
CA ASP A 268 25.55 10.65 -12.03
C ASP A 268 26.48 9.57 -11.43
N TYR A 269 27.40 9.04 -12.23
CA TYR A 269 28.38 8.08 -11.73
C TYR A 269 29.39 8.72 -10.78
N GLU A 270 29.90 9.91 -11.09
CA GLU A 270 30.76 10.70 -10.19
C GLU A 270 30.06 10.95 -8.85
N ARG A 271 28.78 11.27 -8.88
CA ARG A 271 27.95 11.41 -7.67
C ARG A 271 27.86 10.08 -6.89
N CYS A 272 27.76 8.94 -7.56
CA CYS A 272 27.82 7.64 -6.88
C CYS A 272 29.14 7.44 -6.15
N GLN A 273 30.29 7.83 -6.79
CA GLN A 273 31.62 7.74 -6.17
C GLN A 273 31.78 8.70 -4.99
N GLU A 274 31.26 9.91 -5.09
CA GLU A 274 31.25 10.90 -4.00
C GLU A 274 30.47 10.36 -2.80
N VAL A 275 29.29 9.80 -3.01
CA VAL A 275 28.45 9.23 -1.95
C VAL A 275 29.15 8.00 -1.35
N TRP A 276 29.71 7.10 -2.15
CA TRP A 276 30.48 5.95 -1.67
C TRP A 276 31.58 6.37 -0.70
N THR A 277 32.35 7.39 -1.08
CA THR A 277 33.45 7.91 -0.26
C THR A 277 32.96 8.64 0.99
N ARG A 278 31.94 9.49 0.83
CA ARG A 278 31.38 10.31 1.93
C ARG A 278 30.78 9.45 3.04
N GLU A 279 29.99 8.44 2.65
CA GLU A 279 29.33 7.55 3.60
C GLU A 279 30.26 6.47 4.16
N GLY A 280 31.42 6.28 3.52
CA GLY A 280 32.44 5.29 3.96
C GLY A 280 31.95 3.85 3.83
N PHE A 281 31.24 3.53 2.77
CA PHE A 281 30.73 2.16 2.53
C PHE A 281 31.89 1.16 2.44
N LYS A 282 31.70 0.01 3.06
CA LYS A 282 32.67 -1.09 3.08
C LYS A 282 32.48 -2.05 1.93
N ASP A 283 31.23 -2.20 1.51
CA ASP A 283 30.83 -3.15 0.45
C ASP A 283 29.54 -2.69 -0.24
N MET A 284 29.14 -3.42 -1.27
CA MET A 284 27.90 -3.17 -1.99
C MET A 284 26.63 -3.46 -1.17
N ALA A 285 26.73 -4.20 -0.06
CA ALA A 285 25.59 -4.36 0.85
C ALA A 285 25.28 -3.05 1.60
N ASP A 286 26.31 -2.31 2.06
CA ASP A 286 26.15 -0.99 2.65
C ASP A 286 25.56 0.00 1.63
N TYR A 287 26.03 -0.06 0.39
CA TYR A 287 25.51 0.77 -0.70
C TYR A 287 24.04 0.45 -1.03
N LEU A 288 23.67 -0.84 -1.08
CA LEU A 288 22.28 -1.26 -1.27
C LEU A 288 21.38 -0.82 -0.10
N ARG A 289 21.88 -0.91 1.13
CA ARG A 289 21.16 -0.45 2.32
C ARG A 289 20.86 1.04 2.23
N TYR A 290 21.86 1.83 1.87
CA TYR A 290 21.71 3.27 1.68
C TYR A 290 20.70 3.56 0.55
N TYR A 291 20.86 2.92 -0.61
CA TYR A 291 20.01 3.09 -1.77
C TYR A 291 18.53 2.83 -1.43
N ASN A 292 18.23 1.67 -0.88
CA ASN A 292 16.85 1.27 -0.53
C ASN A 292 16.27 2.16 0.60
N SER A 293 17.11 2.61 1.55
CA SER A 293 16.69 3.55 2.62
C SER A 293 16.27 4.90 2.03
N MET A 294 16.98 5.43 1.04
CA MET A 294 16.65 6.71 0.40
C MET A 294 15.31 6.66 -0.32
N ASP A 295 14.96 5.52 -0.95
CA ASP A 295 13.67 5.37 -1.60
C ASP A 295 12.50 5.45 -0.59
N VAL A 296 12.60 4.83 0.57
CA VAL A 296 11.52 4.92 1.59
C VAL A 296 11.47 6.27 2.30
N ILE A 297 12.62 6.95 2.52
CA ILE A 297 12.68 8.30 3.11
C ILE A 297 11.98 9.31 2.19
N GLY A 298 12.36 9.33 0.91
CA GLY A 298 11.75 10.21 -0.08
C GLY A 298 10.24 9.97 -0.21
N MET A 299 9.83 8.70 -0.24
CA MET A 299 8.42 8.32 -0.29
C MET A 299 7.64 8.84 0.92
N LEU A 300 8.17 8.69 2.13
CA LEU A 300 7.52 9.17 3.36
C LEU A 300 7.36 10.69 3.36
N LYS A 301 8.37 11.44 2.92
CA LYS A 301 8.31 12.90 2.78
C LYS A 301 7.22 13.31 1.79
N GLY A 302 7.21 12.71 0.60
CA GLY A 302 6.18 12.97 -0.42
C GLY A 302 4.77 12.65 0.07
N LEU A 303 4.58 11.52 0.75
CA LEU A 303 3.29 11.13 1.32
C LEU A 303 2.80 12.06 2.44
N LYS A 304 3.70 12.60 3.27
CA LYS A 304 3.33 13.60 4.29
C LYS A 304 2.75 14.86 3.64
N ILE A 305 3.38 15.35 2.57
CA ILE A 305 2.93 16.53 1.82
C ILE A 305 1.61 16.23 1.11
N GLN A 306 1.55 15.11 0.39
CA GLN A 306 0.33 14.66 -0.31
C GLN A 306 -0.85 14.50 0.65
N LYS A 307 -0.62 13.92 1.83
CA LYS A 307 -1.62 13.81 2.90
C LYS A 307 -2.13 15.18 3.32
N GLY A 308 -1.25 16.19 3.46
CA GLY A 308 -1.64 17.57 3.79
C GLY A 308 -2.67 18.13 2.82
N TYR A 309 -2.45 18.00 1.51
CA TYR A 309 -3.40 18.45 0.49
C TYR A 309 -4.78 17.78 0.61
N PHE A 310 -4.82 16.48 0.88
CA PHE A 310 -6.11 15.81 1.08
C PHE A 310 -6.80 16.21 2.39
N MET A 311 -6.03 16.51 3.44
CA MET A 311 -6.58 17.01 4.70
C MET A 311 -7.25 18.37 4.53
N GLU A 312 -6.71 19.28 3.73
CA GLU A 312 -7.33 20.56 3.37
C GLU A 312 -8.67 20.38 2.66
N MET A 313 -8.82 19.29 1.89
CA MET A 313 -10.08 18.89 1.26
C MET A 313 -11.03 18.14 2.23
N GLY A 314 -10.64 17.94 3.49
CA GLY A 314 -11.42 17.16 4.47
C GLY A 314 -11.35 15.65 4.26
N LEU A 315 -10.33 15.14 3.54
CA LEU A 315 -10.15 13.73 3.22
C LEU A 315 -8.94 13.12 3.94
N CYS A 316 -9.08 11.89 4.40
CA CYS A 316 -7.98 11.09 4.93
C CYS A 316 -7.41 10.19 3.83
N LEU A 317 -6.21 10.53 3.31
CA LEU A 317 -5.56 9.81 2.21
C LEU A 317 -5.60 8.29 2.39
N SER A 318 -5.24 7.80 3.58
CA SER A 318 -5.01 6.38 3.85
C SER A 318 -6.23 5.60 4.34
N LYS A 319 -7.31 6.29 4.73
CA LYS A 319 -8.47 5.65 5.39
C LYS A 319 -9.79 5.85 4.64
N ASP A 320 -9.89 6.90 3.83
CA ASP A 320 -11.14 7.22 3.16
C ASP A 320 -11.35 6.43 1.87
N ALA A 321 -10.28 6.11 1.16
CA ALA A 321 -10.33 5.26 -0.02
C ALA A 321 -8.94 4.64 -0.32
N ILE A 322 -8.91 3.64 -1.20
CA ILE A 322 -7.69 2.94 -1.63
C ILE A 322 -7.17 3.45 -2.99
N SER A 323 -7.72 4.54 -3.49
CA SER A 323 -7.31 5.12 -4.78
C SER A 323 -7.84 6.53 -4.95
N LEU A 324 -7.22 7.31 -5.86
CA LEU A 324 -7.64 8.67 -6.21
C LEU A 324 -9.11 8.75 -6.69
N PRO A 325 -9.61 7.86 -7.58
CA PRO A 325 -11.03 7.88 -7.92
C PRO A 325 -11.97 7.65 -6.73
N GLY A 326 -11.56 6.83 -5.78
CA GLY A 326 -12.33 6.61 -4.55
C GLY A 326 -12.37 7.86 -3.66
N LEU A 327 -11.24 8.58 -3.51
CA LEU A 327 -11.18 9.85 -2.78
C LEU A 327 -12.01 10.92 -3.49
N ALA A 328 -11.93 11.02 -4.83
CA ALA A 328 -12.75 11.94 -5.61
C ALA A 328 -14.25 11.69 -5.44
N SER A 329 -14.67 10.42 -5.46
CA SER A 329 -16.06 10.05 -5.18
C SER A 329 -16.49 10.45 -3.77
N LYS A 330 -15.63 10.20 -2.78
CA LYS A 330 -15.93 10.59 -1.39
C LYS A 330 -16.03 12.10 -1.22
N TYR A 331 -15.16 12.87 -1.86
CA TYR A 331 -15.22 14.32 -1.88
C TYR A 331 -16.52 14.81 -2.52
N LEU A 332 -16.82 14.31 -3.72
CA LEU A 332 -18.03 14.66 -4.47
C LEU A 332 -19.29 14.46 -3.62
N PHE A 333 -19.48 13.26 -3.06
CA PHE A 333 -20.67 12.96 -2.25
C PHE A 333 -20.67 13.69 -0.90
N GLY A 334 -19.50 13.98 -0.33
CA GLY A 334 -19.35 14.70 0.93
C GLY A 334 -19.64 16.21 0.82
N THR A 335 -19.46 16.78 -0.37
CA THR A 335 -19.68 18.22 -0.64
C THR A 335 -21.01 18.53 -1.31
N MET A 336 -21.81 17.51 -1.61
CA MET A 336 -23.14 17.71 -2.18
C MET A 336 -24.06 18.46 -1.23
N PRO A 337 -24.95 19.32 -1.78
CA PRO A 337 -25.97 19.97 -0.97
C PRO A 337 -26.81 18.96 -0.18
N PRO A 338 -27.25 19.31 1.04
CA PRO A 338 -28.21 18.49 1.76
C PRO A 338 -29.46 18.20 0.92
N ASN A 339 -29.99 16.99 1.05
CA ASN A 339 -31.16 16.52 0.29
C ASN A 339 -30.94 16.36 -1.23
N THR A 340 -29.69 16.21 -1.68
CA THR A 340 -29.43 15.76 -3.05
C THR A 340 -29.72 14.26 -3.15
N PHE A 341 -30.57 13.87 -4.09
CA PHE A 341 -30.97 12.47 -4.33
C PHE A 341 -30.54 12.01 -5.72
N PHE A 342 -30.10 10.77 -5.80
CA PHE A 342 -29.81 10.07 -7.06
C PHE A 342 -30.72 8.86 -7.19
N SER A 343 -31.33 8.71 -8.35
CA SER A 343 -32.04 7.49 -8.67
C SER A 343 -31.05 6.34 -8.90
N LEU A 344 -31.26 5.23 -8.21
CA LEU A 344 -30.50 4.00 -8.41
C LEU A 344 -31.39 2.98 -9.12
N TYR A 345 -30.92 2.44 -10.22
CA TYR A 345 -31.64 1.41 -11.01
C TYR A 345 -31.54 0.02 -10.38
N LYS A 346 -31.72 -0.07 -9.05
CA LYS A 346 -31.65 -1.37 -8.33
C LYS A 346 -32.76 -2.34 -8.72
N SER A 347 -33.90 -1.81 -9.14
CA SER A 347 -35.07 -2.58 -9.54
C SER A 347 -35.02 -3.03 -10.99
N ASP A 348 -34.09 -2.53 -11.79
CA ASP A 348 -33.92 -2.86 -13.19
C ASP A 348 -32.43 -3.08 -13.52
N PRO A 349 -31.89 -4.28 -13.23
CA PRO A 349 -30.49 -4.63 -13.53
C PRO A 349 -30.17 -4.57 -15.03
N GLU A 350 -31.10 -4.93 -15.90
CA GLU A 350 -30.90 -4.91 -17.35
C GLU A 350 -30.67 -3.48 -17.85
N PHE A 351 -31.50 -2.54 -17.43
CA PHE A 351 -31.35 -1.13 -17.79
C PHE A 351 -30.06 -0.52 -17.24
N TYR A 352 -29.67 -0.88 -15.99
CA TYR A 352 -28.38 -0.50 -15.43
C TYR A 352 -27.23 -1.01 -16.28
N ASP A 353 -27.25 -2.28 -16.70
CA ASP A 353 -26.21 -2.88 -17.52
C ASP A 353 -26.16 -2.30 -18.94
N GLN A 354 -27.31 -1.94 -19.53
CA GLN A 354 -27.38 -1.20 -20.79
C GLN A 354 -26.69 0.16 -20.69
N ILE A 355 -27.01 0.97 -19.68
CA ILE A 355 -26.36 2.27 -19.46
C ILE A 355 -24.85 2.07 -19.23
N ARG A 356 -24.46 1.12 -18.38
CA ARG A 356 -23.07 0.83 -18.10
C ARG A 356 -22.29 0.37 -19.33
N SER A 357 -22.89 -0.44 -20.17
CA SER A 357 -22.28 -0.92 -21.43
C SER A 357 -22.15 0.18 -22.48
N ALA A 358 -22.98 1.23 -22.40
CA ALA A 358 -22.90 2.40 -23.27
C ALA A 358 -21.77 3.36 -22.90
N VAL A 359 -21.22 3.28 -21.67
CA VAL A 359 -20.02 4.02 -21.24
C VAL A 359 -18.80 3.37 -21.90
N ARG A 360 -18.44 3.85 -23.09
CA ARG A 360 -17.29 3.35 -23.86
C ARG A 360 -16.18 4.38 -23.87
N GLY A 361 -14.95 3.91 -23.66
CA GLY A 361 -13.74 4.70 -23.95
C GLY A 361 -13.47 4.73 -25.46
N GLY A 362 -12.46 5.49 -25.87
CA GLY A 362 -11.95 5.44 -27.25
C GLY A 362 -11.49 4.02 -27.61
N ILE A 363 -11.59 3.69 -28.88
CA ILE A 363 -11.11 2.40 -29.38
C ILE A 363 -9.59 2.38 -29.26
N SER A 364 -9.06 1.37 -28.52
CA SER A 364 -7.64 1.07 -28.48
C SER A 364 -7.45 -0.30 -29.12
N MET A 365 -6.78 -0.34 -30.25
CA MET A 365 -6.59 -1.56 -31.04
C MET A 365 -5.17 -1.62 -31.58
N ILE A 366 -4.56 -2.78 -31.50
CA ILE A 366 -3.29 -3.08 -32.18
C ILE A 366 -3.63 -3.65 -33.54
N PHE A 367 -3.37 -2.88 -34.61
CA PHE A 367 -3.63 -3.31 -35.97
C PHE A 367 -2.59 -4.33 -36.43
N ASN A 368 -1.31 -4.11 -36.14
CA ASN A 368 -0.21 -5.01 -36.42
C ASN A 368 0.36 -5.60 -35.15
N ARG A 369 0.20 -6.91 -34.95
CA ARG A 369 0.70 -7.61 -33.75
C ARG A 369 2.21 -7.85 -33.78
N TYR A 370 2.82 -7.78 -34.93
CA TYR A 370 4.26 -7.89 -35.15
C TYR A 370 4.76 -6.60 -35.78
N GLN A 371 5.84 -6.06 -35.26
CA GLN A 371 6.54 -4.91 -35.79
C GLN A 371 8.03 -5.20 -35.80
N GLU A 372 8.70 -4.86 -36.89
CA GLU A 372 10.12 -5.08 -37.09
C GLU A 372 10.81 -3.74 -37.32
N ALA A 373 11.87 -3.48 -36.54
CA ALA A 373 12.63 -2.24 -36.65
C ALA A 373 13.24 -2.06 -38.03
N GLY A 374 13.04 -0.89 -38.65
CA GLY A 374 13.51 -0.60 -40.00
C GLY A 374 12.68 -1.19 -41.14
N VAL A 375 11.65 -2.00 -40.85
CA VAL A 375 10.77 -2.64 -41.84
C VAL A 375 9.33 -2.16 -41.72
N THR A 376 8.79 -2.15 -40.49
CA THR A 376 7.40 -1.75 -40.25
C THR A 376 7.28 -0.23 -40.24
N LYS A 377 6.56 0.33 -41.22
CA LYS A 377 6.22 1.75 -41.23
C LYS A 377 5.15 2.07 -40.20
N ILE A 378 5.37 3.08 -39.37
CA ILE A 378 4.42 3.53 -38.36
C ILE A 378 3.51 4.62 -38.94
N ARG A 379 4.05 5.44 -39.84
CA ARG A 379 3.35 6.46 -40.63
C ARG A 379 3.93 6.52 -42.05
N GLU A 380 3.19 7.11 -42.98
CA GLU A 380 3.67 7.24 -44.37
C GLU A 380 4.87 8.16 -44.52
N ASP A 381 5.11 9.03 -43.55
CA ASP A 381 6.12 10.09 -43.53
C ASP A 381 7.28 9.83 -42.55
N GLU A 382 7.34 8.63 -41.96
CA GLU A 382 8.42 8.19 -41.06
C GLU A 382 9.20 6.99 -41.57
#